data_5cc8e5f202bdcae4cb9fbb1e72609c0b
#
_entry.id   5cc8e5f202bdcae4cb9fbb1e72609c0b
#
_cell.length_a   1.000
_cell.length_b   1.000
_cell.length_c   1.000
_cell.angle_alpha   90.00
_cell.angle_beta   90.00
_cell.angle_gamma   90.00
#
_symmetry.space_group_name_H-M   'P 1'
#
loop_
_entity.id
_entity.type
_entity.pdbx_description
1 polymer ?
#
loop_
_entity_poly.entity_id
_entity_poly.type
_entity_poly.pdbx_seq_one_letter_code
_entity_poly.pdbx_strand_id
1 'polypeptide(L)'
;MADRTLQDDLSEHEEWLKNPATGKRAVLIDADLSNLDLRGANLRNADLRGVSLTGTNLAGADLCDANLSQSNMFDVDLQSALLRRADLTEVDLRRANLKGADLTNAEVWRTNLKGCTVDPVVLHQMLGCTLP
;
A
#
# COMPACT_ATOMS: atom_id res chain seq x y z
N MET A 1 18.94 24.82 4.70
CA MET A 1 18.66 23.56 3.97
C MET A 1 17.19 23.52 3.62
N ALA A 2 16.87 23.21 2.38
CA ALA A 2 15.49 22.97 2.02
C ALA A 2 14.99 21.69 2.72
N ASP A 3 13.77 21.70 3.26
CA ASP A 3 13.18 20.53 3.84
C ASP A 3 12.93 19.50 2.73
N ARG A 4 13.22 18.24 3.06
CA ARG A 4 12.96 17.13 2.18
C ARG A 4 11.46 16.91 2.06
N THR A 5 10.94 16.81 0.86
CA THR A 5 9.51 16.59 0.61
C THR A 5 9.23 15.13 0.32
N LEU A 6 7.95 14.74 0.44
CA LEU A 6 7.50 13.42 0.01
C LEU A 6 7.83 13.18 -1.47
N GLN A 7 7.69 14.22 -2.30
CA GLN A 7 8.01 14.10 -3.73
C GLN A 7 9.49 13.75 -3.96
N ASP A 8 10.38 14.30 -3.14
CA ASP A 8 11.80 13.94 -3.18
C ASP A 8 12.00 12.46 -2.82
N ASP A 9 11.31 11.99 -1.78
CA ASP A 9 11.38 10.59 -1.38
C ASP A 9 10.87 9.65 -2.46
N LEU A 10 9.76 10.00 -3.10
CA LEU A 10 9.20 9.20 -4.19
C LEU A 10 10.11 9.18 -5.41
N SER A 11 10.69 10.33 -5.78
CA SER A 11 11.62 10.41 -6.92
C SER A 11 12.87 9.58 -6.69
N GLU A 12 13.46 9.65 -5.50
CA GLU A 12 14.62 8.84 -5.15
C GLU A 12 14.28 7.35 -5.09
N HIS A 13 13.07 7.02 -4.67
CA HIS A 13 12.60 5.64 -4.66
C HIS A 13 12.47 5.09 -6.08
N GLU A 14 11.93 5.87 -7.01
CA GLU A 14 11.85 5.47 -8.41
C GLU A 14 13.23 5.24 -9.00
N GLU A 15 14.20 6.10 -8.67
CA GLU A 15 15.59 5.89 -9.07
C GLU A 15 16.17 4.60 -8.47
N TRP A 16 15.89 4.36 -7.19
CA TRP A 16 16.34 3.15 -6.51
C TRP A 16 15.77 1.88 -7.17
N LEU A 17 14.51 1.91 -7.60
CA LEU A 17 13.90 0.78 -8.28
C LEU A 17 14.55 0.48 -9.63
N LYS A 18 15.07 1.50 -10.31
CA LYS A 18 15.82 1.33 -11.55
C LYS A 18 17.24 0.87 -11.30
N ASN A 19 17.91 1.48 -10.33
CA ASN A 19 19.29 1.19 -9.97
C ASN A 19 19.52 1.47 -8.47
N PRO A 20 19.60 0.44 -7.64
CA PRO A 20 19.78 0.61 -6.19
C PRO A 20 21.07 1.35 -5.80
N ALA A 21 22.03 1.51 -6.71
CA ALA A 21 23.26 2.23 -6.42
C ALA A 21 23.07 3.76 -6.52
N THR A 22 22.01 4.25 -7.16
CA THR A 22 21.84 5.68 -7.46
C THR A 22 20.69 6.36 -6.72
N GLY A 23 19.73 5.60 -6.23
CA GLY A 23 18.57 6.15 -5.54
C GLY A 23 18.54 5.74 -4.08
N LYS A 24 17.42 6.03 -3.45
CA LYS A 24 17.12 5.61 -2.07
C LYS A 24 15.76 4.95 -2.00
N ARG A 25 15.72 3.77 -1.40
CA ARG A 25 14.46 3.11 -1.07
C ARG A 25 13.64 4.00 -0.13
N ALA A 26 12.35 4.16 -0.42
CA ALA A 26 11.46 4.90 0.47
C ALA A 26 11.29 4.15 1.79
N VAL A 27 11.63 4.82 2.88
CA VAL A 27 11.43 4.36 4.25
C VAL A 27 10.65 5.48 4.96
N LEU A 28 9.33 5.29 5.06
CA LEU A 28 8.39 6.30 5.53
C LEU A 28 7.68 5.83 6.80
N ILE A 29 8.42 5.16 7.68
CA ILE A 29 7.89 4.57 8.92
C ILE A 29 7.20 5.66 9.76
N ASP A 30 5.96 5.37 10.18
CA ASP A 30 5.12 6.25 11.01
C ASP A 30 4.81 7.62 10.38
N ALA A 31 5.07 7.81 9.08
CA ALA A 31 4.77 9.06 8.41
C ALA A 31 3.26 9.29 8.29
N ASP A 32 2.86 10.55 8.27
CA ASP A 32 1.48 10.93 8.00
C ASP A 32 1.33 11.27 6.51
N LEU A 33 0.69 10.36 5.78
CA LEU A 33 0.39 10.50 4.36
C LEU A 33 -1.12 10.54 4.13
N SER A 34 -1.90 10.98 5.14
CA SER A 34 -3.35 11.01 5.04
C SER A 34 -3.86 12.04 4.04
N ASN A 35 -4.98 11.70 3.41
CA ASN A 35 -5.72 12.58 2.49
C ASN A 35 -4.90 13.08 1.29
N LEU A 36 -3.91 12.31 0.86
CA LEU A 36 -3.07 12.67 -0.28
C LEU A 36 -3.60 12.00 -1.56
N ASP A 37 -3.22 12.57 -2.69
CA ASP A 37 -3.38 11.94 -4.01
C ASP A 37 -2.08 11.23 -4.38
N LEU A 38 -2.07 9.92 -4.21
CA LEU A 38 -0.94 9.04 -4.55
C LEU A 38 -1.34 8.04 -5.64
N ARG A 39 -2.30 8.41 -6.49
CA ARG A 39 -2.73 7.56 -7.61
C ARG A 39 -1.55 7.20 -8.51
N GLY A 40 -1.44 5.91 -8.82
CA GLY A 40 -0.39 5.41 -9.71
C GLY A 40 1.02 5.49 -9.14
N ALA A 41 1.19 5.87 -7.88
CA ALA A 41 2.52 5.94 -7.27
C ALA A 41 3.22 4.58 -7.29
N ASN A 42 4.53 4.59 -7.55
CA ASN A 42 5.33 3.38 -7.51
C ASN A 42 6.00 3.26 -6.14
N LEU A 43 5.42 2.41 -5.29
CA LEU A 43 5.87 2.17 -3.92
C LEU A 43 6.32 0.71 -3.71
N ARG A 44 6.74 0.05 -4.78
CA ARG A 44 7.24 -1.33 -4.69
C ARG A 44 8.39 -1.41 -3.70
N ASN A 45 8.35 -2.41 -2.84
CA ASN A 45 9.38 -2.64 -1.83
C ASN A 45 9.55 -1.50 -0.81
N ALA A 46 8.66 -0.51 -0.78
CA ALA A 46 8.75 0.59 0.18
C ALA A 46 8.52 0.07 1.61
N ASP A 47 9.16 0.72 2.56
CA ASP A 47 8.91 0.48 3.99
C ASP A 47 7.93 1.52 4.51
N LEU A 48 6.68 1.10 4.69
CA LEU A 48 5.56 1.95 5.08
C LEU A 48 4.96 1.50 6.41
N ARG A 49 5.76 0.87 7.28
CA ARG A 49 5.27 0.39 8.58
C ARG A 49 4.72 1.53 9.41
N GLY A 50 3.55 1.32 10.00
CA GLY A 50 2.92 2.30 10.89
C GLY A 50 2.47 3.59 10.23
N VAL A 51 2.51 3.69 8.89
CA VAL A 51 2.14 4.90 8.17
C VAL A 51 0.64 5.18 8.31
N SER A 52 0.27 6.46 8.35
CA SER A 52 -1.13 6.86 8.21
C SER A 52 -1.44 7.18 6.76
N LEU A 53 -2.34 6.40 6.17
CA LEU A 53 -2.86 6.58 4.80
C LEU A 53 -4.37 6.81 4.82
N THR A 54 -4.91 7.28 5.95
CA THR A 54 -6.34 7.53 6.11
C THR A 54 -6.86 8.47 5.03
N GLY A 55 -7.88 8.03 4.29
CA GLY A 55 -8.49 8.83 3.25
C GLY A 55 -7.62 9.10 2.02
N THR A 56 -6.47 8.46 1.91
CA THR A 56 -5.55 8.65 0.79
C THR A 56 -6.05 7.91 -0.45
N ASN A 57 -5.84 8.51 -1.60
CA ASN A 57 -6.13 7.88 -2.89
C ASN A 57 -4.87 7.18 -3.43
N LEU A 58 -4.89 5.86 -3.40
CA LEU A 58 -3.84 4.99 -3.93
C LEU A 58 -4.34 4.16 -5.13
N ALA A 59 -5.39 4.63 -5.80
CA ALA A 59 -5.92 3.91 -6.96
C ALA A 59 -4.83 3.69 -8.01
N GLY A 60 -4.69 2.45 -8.46
CA GLY A 60 -3.68 2.08 -9.45
C GLY A 60 -2.23 2.12 -8.97
N ALA A 61 -1.97 2.40 -7.71
CA ALA A 61 -0.61 2.41 -7.16
C ALA A 61 0.00 1.00 -7.14
N ASP A 62 1.31 0.92 -7.25
CA ASP A 62 2.05 -0.33 -7.13
C ASP A 62 2.69 -0.42 -5.74
N LEU A 63 2.16 -1.31 -4.92
CA LEU A 63 2.60 -1.60 -3.55
C LEU A 63 3.12 -3.04 -3.43
N CYS A 64 3.51 -3.65 -4.54
CA CYS A 64 4.04 -5.01 -4.50
C CYS A 64 5.27 -5.10 -3.60
N ASP A 65 5.32 -6.11 -2.76
CA ASP A 65 6.42 -6.34 -1.82
C ASP A 65 6.62 -5.21 -0.79
N ALA A 66 5.70 -4.26 -0.69
CA ALA A 66 5.78 -3.20 0.31
C ALA A 66 5.44 -3.73 1.71
N ASN A 67 6.06 -3.17 2.73
CA ASN A 67 5.70 -3.45 4.11
C ASN A 67 4.78 -2.35 4.63
N LEU A 68 3.51 -2.69 4.82
CA LEU A 68 2.47 -1.80 5.33
C LEU A 68 2.00 -2.21 6.72
N SER A 69 2.73 -3.13 7.37
CA SER A 69 2.28 -3.67 8.66
C SER A 69 2.00 -2.56 9.68
N GLN A 70 0.94 -2.75 10.45
CA GLN A 70 0.48 -1.83 11.49
C GLN A 70 0.10 -0.44 10.99
N SER A 71 -0.10 -0.26 9.68
CA SER A 71 -0.52 1.03 9.12
C SER A 71 -2.01 1.26 9.30
N ASN A 72 -2.39 2.54 9.30
CA ASN A 72 -3.77 2.97 9.31
C ASN A 72 -4.19 3.35 7.88
N MET A 73 -5.03 2.53 7.27
CA MET A 73 -5.54 2.72 5.91
C MET A 73 -7.06 2.87 5.90
N PHE A 74 -7.62 3.43 6.98
CA PHE A 74 -9.05 3.71 7.07
C PHE A 74 -9.50 4.58 5.90
N ASP A 75 -10.59 4.17 5.24
CA ASP A 75 -11.19 4.92 4.13
C ASP A 75 -10.24 5.16 2.93
N VAL A 76 -9.21 4.32 2.78
CA VAL A 76 -8.26 4.42 1.65
C VAL A 76 -8.91 3.92 0.36
N ASP A 77 -8.56 4.55 -0.75
CA ASP A 77 -8.93 4.07 -2.08
C ASP A 77 -7.77 3.25 -2.67
N LEU A 78 -7.99 1.95 -2.84
CA LEU A 78 -7.03 1.01 -3.41
C LEU A 78 -7.59 0.37 -4.69
N GLN A 79 -8.52 1.03 -5.37
CA GLN A 79 -9.06 0.48 -6.62
C GLN A 79 -7.95 0.20 -7.61
N SER A 80 -7.91 -1.03 -8.13
CA SER A 80 -6.93 -1.48 -9.12
C SER A 80 -5.46 -1.36 -8.65
N ALA A 81 -5.22 -1.21 -7.37
CA ALA A 81 -3.87 -1.18 -6.81
C ALA A 81 -3.24 -2.58 -6.84
N LEU A 82 -1.93 -2.63 -6.96
CA LEU A 82 -1.16 -3.86 -6.92
C LEU A 82 -0.56 -4.02 -5.52
N LEU A 83 -0.92 -5.12 -4.85
CA LEU A 83 -0.49 -5.42 -3.47
C LEU A 83 0.08 -6.85 -3.38
N ARG A 84 0.62 -7.36 -4.47
CA ARG A 84 1.20 -8.71 -4.49
C ARG A 84 2.34 -8.80 -3.47
N ARG A 85 2.26 -9.81 -2.62
CA ARG A 85 3.25 -10.07 -1.58
C ARG A 85 3.46 -8.90 -0.61
N ALA A 86 2.54 -7.94 -0.56
CA ALA A 86 2.58 -6.88 0.43
C ALA A 86 2.31 -7.44 1.82
N ASP A 87 2.95 -6.86 2.83
CA ASP A 87 2.67 -7.19 4.22
C ASP A 87 1.61 -6.23 4.76
N LEU A 88 0.40 -6.76 4.94
CA LEU A 88 -0.75 -6.03 5.49
C LEU A 88 -1.09 -6.49 6.92
N THR A 89 -0.13 -7.10 7.60
CA THR A 89 -0.33 -7.59 8.98
C THR A 89 -0.77 -6.45 9.90
N GLU A 90 -1.87 -6.67 10.61
CA GLU A 90 -2.44 -5.72 11.57
C GLU A 90 -2.78 -4.34 10.98
N VAL A 91 -3.08 -4.28 9.68
CA VAL A 91 -3.50 -3.05 9.00
C VAL A 91 -4.97 -2.77 9.27
N ASP A 92 -5.32 -1.52 9.48
CA ASP A 92 -6.70 -1.06 9.52
C ASP A 92 -7.17 -0.70 8.12
N LEU A 93 -7.94 -1.59 7.48
CA LEU A 93 -8.55 -1.39 6.16
C LEU A 93 -10.06 -1.14 6.25
N ARG A 94 -10.53 -0.69 7.40
CA ARG A 94 -11.96 -0.39 7.54
C ARG A 94 -12.37 0.66 6.51
N ARG A 95 -13.49 0.39 5.83
CA ARG A 95 -14.07 1.24 4.78
C ARG A 95 -13.17 1.45 3.57
N ALA A 96 -12.09 0.71 3.42
CA ALA A 96 -11.24 0.78 2.23
C ALA A 96 -11.97 0.29 0.99
N ASN A 97 -11.64 0.86 -0.16
CA ASN A 97 -12.13 0.39 -1.45
C ASN A 97 -11.06 -0.46 -2.12
N LEU A 98 -11.28 -1.78 -2.15
CA LEU A 98 -10.35 -2.77 -2.72
C LEU A 98 -10.82 -3.30 -4.07
N LYS A 99 -11.75 -2.62 -4.73
CA LYS A 99 -12.30 -3.09 -6.00
C LYS A 99 -11.20 -3.22 -7.06
N GLY A 100 -11.05 -4.41 -7.63
CA GLY A 100 -10.05 -4.68 -8.66
C GLY A 100 -8.60 -4.70 -8.17
N ALA A 101 -8.35 -4.59 -6.87
CA ALA A 101 -7.01 -4.70 -6.31
C ALA A 101 -6.46 -6.12 -6.47
N ASP A 102 -5.15 -6.25 -6.59
CA ASP A 102 -4.47 -7.55 -6.66
C ASP A 102 -3.73 -7.81 -5.35
N LEU A 103 -4.27 -8.72 -4.53
CA LEU A 103 -3.70 -9.11 -3.23
C LEU A 103 -3.09 -10.51 -3.26
N THR A 104 -2.67 -10.97 -4.43
CA THR A 104 -2.05 -12.30 -4.56
C THR A 104 -0.84 -12.43 -3.62
N ASN A 105 -0.88 -13.43 -2.75
CA ASN A 105 0.16 -13.72 -1.75
C ASN A 105 0.42 -12.58 -0.75
N ALA A 106 -0.49 -11.62 -0.62
CA ALA A 106 -0.39 -10.62 0.44
C ALA A 106 -0.61 -11.27 1.82
N GLU A 107 0.11 -10.79 2.82
CA GLU A 107 -0.09 -11.23 4.20
C GLU A 107 -1.16 -10.36 4.84
N VAL A 108 -2.26 -10.99 5.28
CA VAL A 108 -3.44 -10.27 5.80
C VAL A 108 -3.78 -10.70 7.25
N TRP A 109 -2.79 -11.17 7.98
CA TRP A 109 -3.01 -11.62 9.35
C TRP A 109 -3.43 -10.44 10.25
N ARG A 110 -4.55 -10.62 10.96
CA ARG A 110 -5.14 -9.61 11.85
C ARG A 110 -5.47 -8.27 11.15
N THR A 111 -5.67 -8.28 9.85
CA THR A 111 -6.14 -7.12 9.10
C THR A 111 -7.61 -6.87 9.41
N ASN A 112 -7.98 -5.63 9.69
CA ASN A 112 -9.38 -5.25 9.93
C ASN A 112 -10.02 -4.80 8.62
N LEU A 113 -10.99 -5.56 8.14
CA LEU A 113 -11.66 -5.35 6.84
C LEU A 113 -13.10 -4.85 7.00
N LYS A 114 -13.51 -4.42 8.17
CA LYS A 114 -14.90 -4.04 8.43
C LYS A 114 -15.33 -2.90 7.51
N GLY A 115 -16.40 -3.13 6.77
CA GLY A 115 -16.97 -2.11 5.88
C GLY A 115 -16.18 -1.86 4.60
N CYS A 116 -15.14 -2.65 4.29
CA CYS A 116 -14.43 -2.50 3.04
C CYS A 116 -15.30 -2.95 1.85
N THR A 117 -15.05 -2.34 0.69
CA THR A 117 -15.60 -2.79 -0.59
C THR A 117 -14.59 -3.75 -1.21
N VAL A 118 -15.01 -4.97 -1.48
CA VAL A 118 -14.15 -6.01 -2.04
C VAL A 118 -14.94 -6.89 -2.97
N ASP A 119 -14.39 -7.21 -4.15
CA ASP A 119 -15.04 -8.15 -5.05
C ASP A 119 -14.64 -9.60 -4.70
N PRO A 120 -15.39 -10.62 -5.21
CA PRO A 120 -15.15 -12.01 -4.82
C PRO A 120 -13.74 -12.51 -5.16
N VAL A 121 -13.14 -12.06 -6.24
CA VAL A 121 -11.79 -12.48 -6.64
C VAL A 121 -10.77 -11.99 -5.62
N VAL A 122 -10.87 -10.74 -5.23
CA VAL A 122 -9.98 -10.14 -4.21
C VAL A 122 -10.16 -10.86 -2.87
N LEU A 123 -11.40 -11.14 -2.48
CA LEU A 123 -11.69 -11.84 -1.23
C LEU A 123 -11.05 -13.24 -1.22
N HIS A 124 -11.14 -13.97 -2.32
CA HIS A 124 -10.48 -15.27 -2.45
C HIS A 124 -8.96 -15.18 -2.30
N GLN A 125 -8.35 -14.17 -2.90
CA GLN A 125 -6.91 -13.93 -2.77
C GLN A 125 -6.51 -13.72 -1.31
N MET A 126 -7.28 -12.90 -0.59
CA MET A 126 -7.03 -12.58 0.82
C MET A 126 -7.18 -13.80 1.73
N LEU A 127 -8.14 -14.67 1.45
CA LEU A 127 -8.40 -15.86 2.25
C LEU A 127 -7.50 -17.04 1.88
N GLY A 128 -6.67 -16.90 0.86
CA GLY A 128 -5.84 -17.99 0.37
C GLY A 128 -6.63 -19.15 -0.21
N CYS A 129 -7.88 -18.91 -0.59
CA CYS A 129 -8.73 -19.95 -1.17
C CYS A 129 -8.44 -20.12 -2.65
N THR A 130 -8.41 -21.35 -3.12
CA THR A 130 -8.43 -21.63 -4.56
C THR A 130 -9.86 -21.58 -5.06
N LEU A 131 -10.06 -20.94 -6.21
CA LEU A 131 -11.36 -21.01 -6.89
C LEU A 131 -11.63 -22.44 -7.32
N PRO A 132 -12.88 -22.91 -7.20
CA PRO A 132 -13.24 -24.24 -7.67
C PRO A 132 -13.11 -24.36 -9.18
#